data_202c3d8ae0b46a685da8a0f9615ea516
#
_entry.id   202c3d8ae0b46a685da8a0f9615ea516
#
_cell.length_a   1.000
_cell.length_b   1.000
_cell.length_c   1.000
_cell.angle_alpha   90.00
_cell.angle_beta   90.00
_cell.angle_gamma   90.00
#
_symmetry.space_group_name_H-M   'P 1'
#
loop_
_entity.id
_entity.type
_entity.pdbx_description
1 polymer ?
#
loop_
_entity_poly.entity_id
_entity_poly.type
_entity_poly.pdbx_seq_one_letter_code
_entity_poly.pdbx_strand_id
1 'polypeptide(L)'
;MKAKKDIDKNESGDRAVYIDIKGRNYSETALKISEELVIADILEKKEITSDWRELAMSIRMRLKDEDKPIHYFLLLLDEADAFLDSCKDVQYKPFDALKDIQAVGEGRFKFVVAGLRDVLRFEHEAALNDNSVLPQLSSMTVKPFKYAEAKELLEYPLSYLGFRFRDDVETDTLVSAILSHTNSFPGMLQLYCTKLIEAMKNGYAGYKEAGTPPYYVSEDHIKKVLGEDNLQEEIRQKFFITLTVGSDNYYLLIAMITAYLYKNDEGICVTPNDVLTFAKDFEIKDIAALSPEKVAALMEEMRELNVLQHNGEYGYRFTHFSFFQMMGTKAYLEQELEKYMGDSDE
;
A
#
# COMPACT_ATOMS: atom_id res chain seq x y z
N MET A 1 8.42 12.11 5.35
CA MET A 1 8.28 13.58 5.58
C MET A 1 8.84 14.06 6.92
N LYS A 2 8.58 13.41 8.07
CA LYS A 2 9.14 13.86 9.37
C LYS A 2 10.67 13.81 9.38
N ALA A 3 11.27 12.69 8.97
CA ALA A 3 12.72 12.53 8.90
C ALA A 3 13.39 13.60 8.01
N LYS A 4 12.79 13.93 6.85
CA LYS A 4 13.26 15.03 6.00
C LYS A 4 13.25 16.36 6.74
N LYS A 5 12.13 16.70 7.42
CA LYS A 5 12.02 17.94 8.18
C LYS A 5 13.00 18.03 9.35
N ASP A 6 13.32 16.90 9.96
CA ASP A 6 14.26 16.85 11.09
C ASP A 6 15.71 17.01 10.58
N ILE A 7 16.04 16.45 9.41
CA ILE A 7 17.35 16.62 8.75
C ILE A 7 17.51 18.03 8.21
N ASP A 8 16.52 18.58 7.53
CA ASP A 8 16.55 19.93 6.96
C ASP A 8 16.67 21.05 8.02
N LYS A 9 16.35 20.75 9.29
CA LYS A 9 16.50 21.69 10.41
C LYS A 9 17.90 21.66 11.04
N ASN A 10 18.71 20.65 10.74
CA ASN A 10 20.08 20.56 11.23
C ASN A 10 21.00 21.34 10.32
N GLU A 11 21.72 22.33 10.87
CA GLU A 11 22.78 23.08 10.19
C GLU A 11 24.04 22.22 9.89
N SER A 12 23.93 20.91 10.08
CA SER A 12 25.03 19.94 10.08
C SER A 12 25.56 19.54 8.69
N GLY A 13 25.00 20.07 7.60
CA GLY A 13 25.35 19.62 6.23
C GLY A 13 24.66 18.31 5.81
N ASP A 14 23.73 17.81 6.60
CA ASP A 14 22.90 16.65 6.25
C ASP A 14 21.86 17.03 5.20
N ARG A 15 21.54 16.11 4.30
CA ARG A 15 20.56 16.31 3.23
C ARG A 15 19.59 15.14 3.18
N ALA A 16 18.31 15.43 2.96
CA ALA A 16 17.29 14.42 2.66
C ALA A 16 16.40 14.87 1.51
N VAL A 17 16.32 14.06 0.47
CA VAL A 17 15.48 14.34 -0.71
C VAL A 17 14.40 13.26 -0.80
N TYR A 18 13.15 13.70 -0.81
CA TYR A 18 11.98 12.84 -1.02
C TYR A 18 11.44 13.06 -2.42
N ILE A 19 11.24 12.00 -3.15
CA ILE A 19 10.82 12.02 -4.55
C ILE A 19 9.70 11.02 -4.75
N ASP A 20 8.54 11.50 -5.19
CA ASP A 20 7.46 10.68 -5.72
C ASP A 20 7.79 10.32 -7.17
N ILE A 21 7.97 9.03 -7.43
CA ILE A 21 8.32 8.49 -8.76
C ILE A 21 7.19 7.68 -9.39
N LYS A 22 5.97 7.95 -8.98
CA LYS A 22 4.77 7.27 -9.46
C LYS A 22 4.69 7.20 -10.98
N GLY A 23 4.52 5.98 -11.49
CA GLY A 23 4.34 5.72 -12.93
C GLY A 23 5.58 5.92 -13.81
N ARG A 24 6.76 6.18 -13.22
CA ARG A 24 8.02 6.39 -13.96
C ARG A 24 8.79 5.10 -14.14
N ASN A 25 9.29 4.90 -15.35
CA ASN A 25 10.26 3.84 -15.65
C ASN A 25 11.65 4.19 -15.09
N TYR A 26 12.62 3.27 -15.26
CA TYR A 26 13.99 3.45 -14.72
C TYR A 26 14.71 4.69 -15.24
N SER A 27 14.54 5.04 -16.52
CA SER A 27 15.19 6.21 -17.16
C SER A 27 14.56 7.53 -16.71
N GLU A 28 13.21 7.59 -16.68
CA GLU A 28 12.46 8.75 -16.19
C GLU A 28 12.69 8.98 -14.69
N THR A 29 12.94 7.91 -13.93
CA THR A 29 13.30 8.00 -12.52
C THR A 29 14.66 8.64 -12.33
N ALA A 30 15.68 8.25 -13.11
CA ALA A 30 17.00 8.90 -13.06
C ALA A 30 16.91 10.40 -13.36
N LEU A 31 16.16 10.75 -14.42
CA LEU A 31 15.91 12.15 -14.77
C LEU A 31 15.25 12.91 -13.62
N LYS A 32 14.17 12.35 -13.05
CA LYS A 32 13.46 12.99 -11.94
C LYS A 32 14.35 13.16 -10.70
N ILE A 33 15.17 12.17 -10.37
CA ILE A 33 16.12 12.27 -9.26
C ILE A 33 17.12 13.41 -9.53
N SER A 34 17.73 13.47 -10.71
CA SER A 34 18.70 14.52 -11.04
C SER A 34 18.09 15.92 -10.98
N GLU A 35 16.86 16.11 -11.45
CA GLU A 35 16.12 17.38 -11.34
C GLU A 35 15.89 17.80 -9.89
N GLU A 36 15.41 16.87 -9.05
CA GLU A 36 15.15 17.13 -7.63
C GLU A 36 16.44 17.41 -6.84
N LEU A 37 17.55 16.77 -7.23
CA LEU A 37 18.85 17.04 -6.63
C LEU A 37 19.39 18.43 -7.01
N VAL A 38 19.08 18.94 -8.20
CA VAL A 38 19.37 20.32 -8.58
C VAL A 38 18.52 21.30 -7.78
N ILE A 39 17.22 21.03 -7.61
CA ILE A 39 16.33 21.86 -6.78
C ILE A 39 16.80 21.88 -5.31
N ALA A 40 17.35 20.78 -4.83
CA ALA A 40 17.90 20.67 -3.47
C ALA A 40 19.31 21.26 -3.30
N ASP A 41 19.88 21.91 -4.32
CA ASP A 41 21.24 22.47 -4.37
C ASP A 41 22.33 21.41 -4.06
N ILE A 42 22.09 20.18 -4.50
CA ILE A 42 23.04 19.05 -4.38
C ILE A 42 23.83 18.91 -5.68
N LEU A 43 23.17 18.99 -6.83
CA LEU A 43 23.77 18.92 -8.17
C LEU A 43 23.62 20.24 -8.91
N GLU A 44 24.43 20.42 -9.95
CA GLU A 44 24.31 21.57 -10.86
C GLU A 44 23.36 21.27 -12.02
N LYS A 45 22.73 22.29 -12.59
CA LYS A 45 21.79 22.16 -13.72
C LYS A 45 22.34 21.41 -14.94
N LYS A 46 23.65 21.49 -15.18
CA LYS A 46 24.32 20.75 -16.26
C LYS A 46 24.45 19.25 -16.02
N GLU A 47 24.17 18.78 -14.79
CA GLU A 47 24.26 17.37 -14.37
C GLU A 47 22.92 16.66 -14.42
N ILE A 48 21.87 17.32 -14.95
CA ILE A 48 20.58 16.67 -15.19
C ILE A 48 20.75 15.59 -16.26
N THR A 49 20.40 14.35 -15.91
CA THR A 49 20.58 13.18 -16.78
C THR A 49 19.50 12.13 -16.54
N SER A 50 19.20 11.32 -17.55
CA SER A 50 18.39 10.11 -17.46
C SER A 50 19.22 8.83 -17.39
N ASP A 51 20.56 8.95 -17.41
CA ASP A 51 21.49 7.84 -17.28
C ASP A 51 21.92 7.62 -15.83
N TRP A 52 21.72 6.40 -15.33
CA TRP A 52 22.01 6.04 -13.94
C TRP A 52 23.51 6.06 -13.59
N ARG A 53 24.39 5.80 -14.56
CA ARG A 53 25.85 5.83 -14.33
C ARG A 53 26.34 7.27 -14.20
N GLU A 54 25.84 8.16 -15.07
CA GLU A 54 26.14 9.58 -14.98
C GLU A 54 25.61 10.18 -13.68
N LEU A 55 24.36 9.87 -13.33
CA LEU A 55 23.75 10.31 -12.07
C LEU A 55 24.57 9.83 -10.85
N ALA A 56 24.93 8.53 -10.82
CA ALA A 56 25.76 7.98 -9.75
C ALA A 56 27.13 8.67 -9.67
N MET A 57 27.75 8.96 -10.82
CA MET A 57 29.03 9.67 -10.87
C MET A 57 28.91 11.09 -10.29
N SER A 58 27.90 11.85 -10.68
CA SER A 58 27.66 13.20 -10.16
C SER A 58 27.45 13.19 -8.65
N ILE A 59 26.59 12.29 -8.12
CA ILE A 59 26.38 12.16 -6.68
C ILE A 59 27.67 11.78 -5.95
N ARG A 60 28.47 10.84 -6.49
CA ARG A 60 29.75 10.44 -5.90
C ARG A 60 30.76 11.60 -5.86
N MET A 61 30.84 12.39 -6.92
CA MET A 61 31.70 13.57 -6.96
C MET A 61 31.26 14.59 -5.90
N ARG A 62 29.95 14.80 -5.80
CA ARG A 62 29.39 15.73 -4.82
C ARG A 62 29.60 15.30 -3.35
N LEU A 63 29.57 14.01 -3.06
CA LEU A 63 29.87 13.47 -1.74
C LEU A 63 31.37 13.59 -1.35
N LYS A 64 32.25 13.76 -2.33
CA LYS A 64 33.69 13.95 -2.14
C LYS A 64 34.10 15.42 -2.09
N ASP A 65 33.19 16.32 -2.34
CA ASP A 65 33.44 17.78 -2.37
C ASP A 65 33.72 18.27 -0.95
N GLU A 66 34.97 18.70 -0.69
CA GLU A 66 35.39 19.19 0.61
C GLU A 66 35.00 20.66 0.85
N ASP A 67 34.75 21.41 -0.22
CA ASP A 67 34.36 22.84 -0.12
C ASP A 67 32.92 23.00 0.39
N LYS A 68 32.05 22.01 0.07
CA LYS A 68 30.66 21.99 0.51
C LYS A 68 30.29 20.60 1.06
N PRO A 69 30.79 20.20 2.20
CA PRO A 69 30.66 18.83 2.69
C PRO A 69 29.19 18.43 2.91
N ILE A 70 28.83 17.25 2.42
CA ILE A 70 27.59 16.57 2.78
C ILE A 70 27.97 15.46 3.79
N HIS A 71 27.54 15.62 5.03
CA HIS A 71 27.86 14.67 6.10
C HIS A 71 26.98 13.42 6.02
N TYR A 72 25.70 13.61 5.64
CA TYR A 72 24.76 12.52 5.45
C TYR A 72 23.79 12.86 4.31
N PHE A 73 23.53 11.92 3.42
CA PHE A 73 22.58 12.07 2.32
C PHE A 73 21.58 10.89 2.31
N LEU A 74 20.30 11.20 2.50
CA LEU A 74 19.20 10.27 2.45
C LEU A 74 18.33 10.53 1.22
N LEU A 75 18.25 9.55 0.32
CA LEU A 75 17.36 9.56 -0.84
C LEU A 75 16.12 8.69 -0.53
N LEU A 76 14.94 9.27 -0.63
CA LEU A 76 13.66 8.61 -0.38
C LEU A 76 12.87 8.57 -1.70
N LEU A 77 12.68 7.38 -2.25
CA LEU A 77 11.89 7.14 -3.46
C LEU A 77 10.55 6.51 -3.07
N ASP A 78 9.45 7.14 -3.42
CA ASP A 78 8.10 6.69 -3.10
C ASP A 78 7.33 6.34 -4.38
N GLU A 79 6.33 5.46 -4.25
CA GLU A 79 5.51 4.95 -5.37
C GLU A 79 6.38 4.25 -6.46
N ALA A 80 7.33 3.42 -6.03
CA ALA A 80 8.40 2.89 -6.89
C ALA A 80 8.01 1.68 -7.74
N ASP A 81 6.75 1.24 -7.75
CA ASP A 81 6.35 -0.01 -8.40
C ASP A 81 6.68 -0.03 -9.91
N ALA A 82 6.31 1.03 -10.66
CA ALA A 82 6.63 1.11 -12.10
C ALA A 82 8.15 1.18 -12.36
N PHE A 83 8.90 1.84 -11.49
CA PHE A 83 10.37 1.88 -11.55
C PHE A 83 10.95 0.48 -11.36
N LEU A 84 10.51 -0.26 -10.35
CA LEU A 84 11.00 -1.61 -10.05
C LEU A 84 10.66 -2.59 -11.17
N ASP A 85 9.44 -2.52 -11.71
CA ASP A 85 9.03 -3.34 -12.83
C ASP A 85 9.92 -3.11 -14.06
N SER A 86 10.14 -1.85 -14.42
CA SER A 86 11.03 -1.49 -15.53
C SER A 86 12.51 -1.82 -15.30
N CYS A 87 12.96 -1.96 -14.05
CA CYS A 87 14.33 -2.37 -13.73
C CYS A 87 14.63 -3.81 -14.12
N LYS A 88 13.63 -4.68 -14.23
CA LYS A 88 13.77 -6.07 -14.67
C LYS A 88 14.39 -6.14 -16.07
N ASP A 89 13.92 -5.28 -16.98
CA ASP A 89 14.38 -5.23 -18.38
C ASP A 89 15.86 -4.88 -18.50
N VAL A 90 16.41 -4.20 -17.53
CA VAL A 90 17.82 -3.78 -17.49
C VAL A 90 18.62 -4.49 -16.40
N GLN A 91 18.10 -5.64 -15.92
CA GLN A 91 18.79 -6.48 -14.92
C GLN A 91 19.14 -5.70 -13.64
N TYR A 92 18.27 -4.84 -13.18
CA TYR A 92 18.41 -4.03 -11.96
C TYR A 92 19.66 -3.13 -11.90
N LYS A 93 20.24 -2.75 -13.04
CA LYS A 93 21.40 -1.84 -13.13
C LYS A 93 21.26 -0.53 -12.33
N PRO A 94 20.07 0.10 -12.19
CA PRO A 94 19.90 1.26 -11.31
C PRO A 94 20.31 1.00 -9.86
N PHE A 95 20.11 -0.20 -9.34
CA PHE A 95 20.52 -0.57 -7.99
C PHE A 95 22.02 -0.76 -7.85
N ASP A 96 22.69 -1.23 -8.90
CA ASP A 96 24.16 -1.27 -8.93
C ASP A 96 24.73 0.15 -8.81
N ALA A 97 24.15 1.09 -9.54
CA ALA A 97 24.54 2.50 -9.48
C ALA A 97 24.33 3.11 -8.06
N LEU A 98 23.19 2.82 -7.42
CA LEU A 98 22.93 3.25 -6.04
C LEU A 98 23.91 2.65 -5.03
N LYS A 99 24.29 1.39 -5.19
CA LYS A 99 25.32 0.74 -4.37
C LYS A 99 26.71 1.29 -4.57
N ASP A 100 27.07 1.61 -5.80
CA ASP A 100 28.33 2.27 -6.08
C ASP A 100 28.44 3.61 -5.35
N ILE A 101 27.33 4.34 -5.22
CA ILE A 101 27.29 5.56 -4.40
C ILE A 101 27.49 5.22 -2.91
N GLN A 102 26.84 4.18 -2.40
CA GLN A 102 26.98 3.76 -1.01
C GLN A 102 28.41 3.34 -0.67
N ALA A 103 29.04 2.56 -1.55
CA ALA A 103 30.41 2.09 -1.35
C ALA A 103 31.41 3.25 -1.26
N VAL A 104 31.27 4.25 -2.11
CA VAL A 104 32.15 5.44 -2.13
C VAL A 104 31.82 6.41 -0.99
N GLY A 105 30.56 6.47 -0.62
CA GLY A 105 30.06 7.37 0.42
C GLY A 105 30.42 6.97 1.85
N GLU A 106 31.11 5.83 2.08
CA GLU A 106 31.53 5.37 3.41
C GLU A 106 30.38 5.35 4.44
N GLY A 107 29.19 4.97 4.00
CA GLY A 107 27.98 4.96 4.84
C GLY A 107 27.22 6.28 4.95
N ARG A 108 27.74 7.36 4.37
CA ARG A 108 27.07 8.68 4.36
C ARG A 108 25.85 8.74 3.42
N PHE A 109 25.83 7.90 2.37
CA PHE A 109 24.67 7.79 1.48
C PHE A 109 23.78 6.63 1.90
N LYS A 110 22.50 6.91 2.02
CA LYS A 110 21.45 5.91 2.23
C LYS A 110 20.31 6.19 1.26
N PHE A 111 19.62 5.14 0.88
CA PHE A 111 18.38 5.26 0.13
C PHE A 111 17.30 4.33 0.68
N VAL A 112 16.06 4.75 0.51
CA VAL A 112 14.85 3.98 0.82
C VAL A 112 13.98 3.98 -0.42
N VAL A 113 13.48 2.83 -0.78
CA VAL A 113 12.52 2.64 -1.87
C VAL A 113 11.22 2.14 -1.24
N ALA A 114 10.15 2.87 -1.46
CA ALA A 114 8.83 2.52 -0.98
C ALA A 114 7.88 2.27 -2.16
N GLY A 115 7.02 1.31 -2.04
CA GLY A 115 6.02 0.91 -3.03
C GLY A 115 5.11 -0.17 -2.46
N LEU A 116 4.31 -0.77 -3.30
CA LEU A 116 3.38 -1.82 -2.91
C LEU A 116 3.90 -3.21 -3.30
N ARG A 117 3.38 -3.74 -4.38
CA ARG A 117 3.59 -5.12 -4.85
C ARG A 117 5.00 -5.38 -5.38
N ASP A 118 5.49 -4.48 -6.22
CA ASP A 118 6.74 -4.75 -6.93
C ASP A 118 7.96 -4.62 -6.02
N VAL A 119 7.84 -3.95 -4.87
CA VAL A 119 8.86 -4.01 -3.80
C VAL A 119 8.97 -5.43 -3.23
N LEU A 120 7.85 -6.11 -2.98
CA LEU A 120 7.85 -7.49 -2.48
C LEU A 120 8.41 -8.46 -3.51
N ARG A 121 7.98 -8.32 -4.78
CA ARG A 121 8.51 -9.14 -5.88
C ARG A 121 10.00 -8.96 -6.08
N PHE A 122 10.44 -7.73 -6.01
CA PHE A 122 11.86 -7.39 -6.08
C PHE A 122 12.65 -8.06 -4.95
N GLU A 123 12.15 -8.11 -3.74
CA GLU A 123 12.77 -8.81 -2.61
C GLU A 123 12.87 -10.32 -2.87
N HIS A 124 11.79 -10.95 -3.35
CA HIS A 124 11.76 -12.39 -3.66
C HIS A 124 12.69 -12.76 -4.82
N GLU A 125 12.67 -12.00 -5.91
CA GLU A 125 13.55 -12.21 -7.07
C GLU A 125 15.01 -12.03 -6.68
N ALA A 126 15.29 -11.12 -5.77
CA ALA A 126 16.60 -10.88 -5.23
C ALA A 126 17.14 -12.05 -4.40
N ALA A 127 16.27 -12.65 -3.60
CA ALA A 127 16.62 -13.80 -2.78
C ALA A 127 16.93 -15.06 -3.61
N LEU A 128 16.34 -15.16 -4.82
CA LEU A 128 16.51 -16.31 -5.72
C LEU A 128 17.75 -16.22 -6.62
N ASN A 129 18.28 -15.01 -6.83
CA ASN A 129 19.43 -14.79 -7.70
C ASN A 129 20.71 -14.59 -6.89
N ASP A 130 21.59 -15.59 -6.87
CA ASP A 130 22.91 -15.57 -6.19
C ASP A 130 23.81 -14.38 -6.58
N ASN A 131 23.55 -13.74 -7.72
CA ASN A 131 24.23 -12.53 -8.18
C ASN A 131 23.51 -11.25 -7.77
N SER A 132 22.51 -11.33 -6.90
CA SER A 132 21.70 -10.17 -6.57
C SER A 132 22.44 -9.18 -5.69
N VAL A 133 22.34 -7.98 -6.14
CA VAL A 133 22.72 -6.73 -5.50
C VAL A 133 22.01 -6.54 -4.14
N LEU A 134 21.01 -7.35 -3.83
CA LEU A 134 19.95 -7.11 -2.86
C LEU A 134 20.08 -7.75 -1.47
N PRO A 135 20.94 -8.71 -1.17
CA PRO A 135 21.05 -9.26 0.18
C PRO A 135 21.38 -8.24 1.28
N GLN A 136 21.72 -7.01 0.87
CA GLN A 136 22.09 -5.93 1.78
C GLN A 136 20.95 -4.93 2.05
N LEU A 137 19.80 -5.08 1.38
CA LEU A 137 18.61 -4.26 1.66
C LEU A 137 17.77 -4.93 2.74
N SER A 138 17.39 -4.14 3.74
CA SER A 138 16.44 -4.59 4.76
C SER A 138 15.04 -4.18 4.33
N SER A 139 14.14 -5.12 4.21
CA SER A 139 12.73 -4.81 3.95
C SER A 139 11.98 -4.48 5.24
N MET A 140 10.98 -3.65 5.09
CA MET A 140 10.05 -3.31 6.16
C MET A 140 8.63 -3.20 5.61
N THR A 141 7.76 -4.08 6.06
CA THR A 141 6.34 -4.03 5.72
C THR A 141 5.59 -3.11 6.68
N VAL A 142 4.90 -2.09 6.13
CA VAL A 142 4.00 -1.24 6.90
C VAL A 142 2.67 -1.97 7.09
N LYS A 143 2.38 -2.33 8.34
CA LYS A 143 1.16 -3.04 8.72
C LYS A 143 0.04 -2.07 9.09
N PRO A 144 -1.24 -2.51 9.07
CA PRO A 144 -2.33 -1.75 9.66
C PRO A 144 -2.03 -1.38 11.11
N PHE A 145 -2.63 -0.30 11.58
CA PHE A 145 -2.47 0.13 12.97
C PHE A 145 -2.97 -0.91 13.97
N LYS A 146 -2.29 -1.00 15.11
CA LYS A 146 -2.83 -1.71 16.26
C LYS A 146 -4.05 -0.94 16.80
N TYR A 147 -4.89 -1.64 17.57
CA TYR A 147 -6.12 -1.07 18.12
C TYR A 147 -5.92 0.31 18.77
N ALA A 148 -4.93 0.44 19.66
CA ALA A 148 -4.65 1.69 20.37
C ALA A 148 -4.26 2.84 19.42
N GLU A 149 -3.41 2.56 18.44
CA GLU A 149 -2.97 3.53 17.44
C GLU A 149 -4.12 3.95 16.51
N ALA A 150 -4.96 2.99 16.11
CA ALA A 150 -6.12 3.22 15.28
C ALA A 150 -7.21 4.01 16.04
N LYS A 151 -7.42 3.72 17.34
CA LYS A 151 -8.30 4.48 18.22
C LYS A 151 -7.84 5.93 18.34
N GLU A 152 -6.56 6.16 18.57
CA GLU A 152 -5.97 7.50 18.62
C GLU A 152 -6.16 8.27 17.30
N LEU A 153 -5.94 7.60 16.15
CA LEU A 153 -6.17 8.20 14.82
C LEU A 153 -7.63 8.54 14.59
N LEU A 154 -8.56 7.76 15.13
CA LEU A 154 -10.00 8.02 15.05
C LEU A 154 -10.41 9.20 15.95
N GLU A 155 -10.05 9.14 17.23
CA GLU A 155 -10.59 10.06 18.25
C GLU A 155 -9.91 11.42 18.25
N TYR A 156 -8.58 11.47 18.08
CA TYR A 156 -7.81 12.69 18.23
C TYR A 156 -8.16 13.76 17.19
N PRO A 157 -8.18 13.48 15.87
CA PRO A 157 -8.57 14.48 14.88
C PRO A 157 -10.03 14.93 15.03
N LEU A 158 -10.94 14.00 15.36
CA LEU A 158 -12.34 14.34 15.59
C LEU A 158 -12.50 15.29 16.77
N SER A 159 -11.74 15.09 17.84
CA SER A 159 -11.79 15.95 19.02
C SER A 159 -11.35 17.40 18.73
N TYR A 160 -10.36 17.59 17.85
CA TYR A 160 -9.97 18.92 17.38
C TYR A 160 -11.08 19.65 16.60
N LEU A 161 -11.91 18.90 15.91
CA LEU A 161 -13.06 19.41 15.18
C LEU A 161 -14.29 19.58 16.08
N GLY A 162 -14.18 19.27 17.39
CA GLY A 162 -15.25 19.37 18.36
C GLY A 162 -16.16 18.15 18.46
N PHE A 163 -15.86 17.06 17.73
CA PHE A 163 -16.59 15.81 17.81
C PHE A 163 -15.94 14.89 18.83
N ARG A 164 -16.74 14.27 19.70
CA ARG A 164 -16.24 13.40 20.77
C ARG A 164 -17.08 12.15 20.91
N PHE A 165 -16.42 11.07 21.24
CA PHE A 165 -17.07 9.91 21.81
C PHE A 165 -17.27 10.14 23.32
N ARG A 166 -18.31 9.54 23.89
CA ARG A 166 -18.49 9.55 25.35
C ARG A 166 -17.52 8.56 25.97
N ASP A 167 -17.16 8.81 27.21
CA ASP A 167 -16.29 7.91 27.97
C ASP A 167 -17.16 6.90 28.75
N ASP A 168 -17.74 5.95 28.03
CA ASP A 168 -18.60 4.88 28.56
C ASP A 168 -18.43 3.58 27.77
N VAL A 169 -18.97 2.47 28.30
CA VAL A 169 -18.84 1.13 27.71
C VAL A 169 -19.50 1.04 26.31
N GLU A 170 -20.58 1.78 26.09
CA GLU A 170 -21.28 1.84 24.81
C GLU A 170 -20.37 2.45 23.74
N THR A 171 -19.65 3.50 24.08
CA THR A 171 -18.68 4.18 23.22
C THR A 171 -17.52 3.26 22.82
N ASP A 172 -16.95 2.49 23.74
CA ASP A 172 -15.89 1.53 23.40
C ASP A 172 -16.39 0.47 22.41
N THR A 173 -17.65 0.06 22.50
CA THR A 173 -18.27 -0.83 21.51
C THR A 173 -18.40 -0.17 20.15
N LEU A 174 -18.81 1.12 20.11
CA LEU A 174 -18.92 1.89 18.87
C LEU A 174 -17.57 2.10 18.20
N VAL A 175 -16.55 2.48 18.96
CA VAL A 175 -15.17 2.62 18.46
C VAL A 175 -14.67 1.30 17.89
N SER A 176 -14.87 0.20 18.63
CA SER A 176 -14.48 -1.14 18.17
C SER A 176 -15.19 -1.55 16.88
N ALA A 177 -16.47 -1.19 16.71
CA ALA A 177 -17.21 -1.43 15.48
C ALA A 177 -16.60 -0.65 14.29
N ILE A 178 -16.29 0.63 14.46
CA ILE A 178 -15.62 1.44 13.41
C ILE A 178 -14.28 0.84 13.04
N LEU A 179 -13.44 0.51 14.03
CA LEU A 179 -12.12 -0.05 13.79
C LEU A 179 -12.18 -1.42 13.08
N SER A 180 -13.17 -2.23 13.43
CA SER A 180 -13.44 -3.51 12.78
C SER A 180 -13.85 -3.35 11.32
N HIS A 181 -14.76 -2.42 11.01
CA HIS A 181 -15.21 -2.16 9.64
C HIS A 181 -14.12 -1.56 8.73
N THR A 182 -13.22 -0.78 9.32
CA THR A 182 -12.11 -0.14 8.58
C THR A 182 -10.82 -0.95 8.64
N ASN A 183 -10.80 -2.09 9.32
CA ASN A 183 -9.61 -2.92 9.59
C ASN A 183 -8.42 -2.13 10.14
N SER A 184 -8.69 -1.03 10.83
CA SER A 184 -7.65 -0.12 11.33
C SER A 184 -6.73 0.44 10.23
N PHE A 185 -7.14 0.40 8.95
CA PHE A 185 -6.39 1.03 7.86
C PHE A 185 -6.57 2.55 7.89
N PRO A 186 -5.47 3.33 7.90
CA PRO A 186 -5.53 4.78 8.00
C PRO A 186 -6.43 5.45 6.96
N GLY A 187 -6.31 5.04 5.69
CA GLY A 187 -7.11 5.61 4.60
C GLY A 187 -8.61 5.31 4.72
N MET A 188 -8.97 4.13 5.21
CA MET A 188 -10.37 3.76 5.46
C MET A 188 -10.93 4.48 6.69
N LEU A 189 -10.13 4.63 7.75
CA LEU A 189 -10.51 5.41 8.92
C LEU A 189 -10.76 6.88 8.56
N GLN A 190 -9.91 7.49 7.76
CA GLN A 190 -10.09 8.87 7.28
C GLN A 190 -11.38 9.04 6.46
N LEU A 191 -11.66 8.09 5.55
CA LEU A 191 -12.89 8.09 4.77
C LEU A 191 -14.11 8.00 5.69
N TYR A 192 -14.09 7.04 6.63
CA TYR A 192 -15.14 6.87 7.61
C TYR A 192 -15.37 8.14 8.45
N CYS A 193 -14.30 8.76 8.96
CA CYS A 193 -14.39 10.01 9.72
C CYS A 193 -15.02 11.14 8.89
N THR A 194 -14.67 11.24 7.61
CA THR A 194 -15.28 12.24 6.72
C THR A 194 -16.79 12.05 6.62
N LYS A 195 -17.24 10.81 6.38
CA LYS A 195 -18.68 10.50 6.32
C LYS A 195 -19.39 10.69 7.66
N LEU A 196 -18.72 10.35 8.76
CA LEU A 196 -19.26 10.57 10.10
C LEU A 196 -19.49 12.06 10.38
N ILE A 197 -18.53 12.91 10.02
CA ILE A 197 -18.65 14.37 10.15
C ILE A 197 -19.79 14.89 9.28
N GLU A 198 -19.93 14.40 8.04
CA GLU A 198 -21.04 14.75 7.14
C GLU A 198 -22.39 14.33 7.73
N ALA A 199 -22.50 13.11 8.23
CA ALA A 199 -23.71 12.60 8.87
C ALA A 199 -24.11 13.45 10.08
N MET A 200 -23.16 13.83 10.92
CA MET A 200 -23.40 14.68 12.09
C MET A 200 -23.79 16.12 11.71
N LYS A 201 -23.23 16.68 10.65
CA LYS A 201 -23.55 18.02 10.16
C LYS A 201 -24.93 18.10 9.48
N ASN A 202 -25.31 17.08 8.74
CA ASN A 202 -26.45 17.12 7.82
C ASN A 202 -27.80 16.71 8.42
N GLY A 203 -27.96 16.68 9.73
CA GLY A 203 -29.32 16.56 10.21
C GLY A 203 -29.59 15.65 11.39
N TYR A 204 -28.58 15.23 12.10
CA TYR A 204 -28.81 14.58 13.38
C TYR A 204 -28.95 15.61 14.50
N ALA A 205 -29.94 15.37 15.36
CA ALA A 205 -30.37 16.26 16.41
C ALA A 205 -29.21 16.77 17.27
N GLY A 206 -28.21 15.93 17.59
CA GLY A 206 -27.13 16.31 18.48
C GLY A 206 -26.22 17.44 18.00
N TYR A 207 -26.07 17.67 16.69
CA TYR A 207 -25.24 18.76 16.16
C TYR A 207 -26.01 20.11 16.17
N LYS A 208 -27.30 20.09 15.83
CA LYS A 208 -28.12 21.29 15.77
C LYS A 208 -28.57 21.78 17.15
N GLU A 209 -28.84 20.85 18.08
CA GLU A 209 -29.32 21.15 19.41
C GLU A 209 -28.22 21.60 20.35
N ALA A 210 -27.01 21.05 20.22
CA ALA A 210 -25.89 21.43 21.08
C ALA A 210 -25.36 22.85 20.84
N GLY A 211 -25.51 23.40 19.63
CA GLY A 211 -25.08 24.75 19.23
C GLY A 211 -23.58 25.04 19.35
N THR A 212 -22.90 24.38 20.28
CA THR A 212 -21.46 24.52 20.57
C THR A 212 -20.82 23.17 20.89
N PRO A 213 -19.53 22.94 20.52
CA PRO A 213 -18.82 21.73 20.89
C PRO A 213 -18.78 21.53 22.43
N PRO A 214 -18.69 20.28 22.90
CA PRO A 214 -18.47 19.06 22.13
C PRO A 214 -19.77 18.46 21.54
N TYR A 215 -19.65 17.96 20.29
CA TYR A 215 -20.72 17.21 19.63
C TYR A 215 -20.48 15.73 19.82
N TYR A 216 -21.40 15.04 20.50
CA TYR A 216 -21.21 13.63 20.83
C TYR A 216 -21.64 12.70 19.69
N VAL A 217 -20.73 11.79 19.32
CA VAL A 217 -21.02 10.70 18.40
C VAL A 217 -21.94 9.69 19.08
N SER A 218 -23.02 9.31 18.42
CA SER A 218 -23.99 8.31 18.90
C SER A 218 -24.01 7.08 17.99
N GLU A 219 -24.62 6.00 18.48
CA GLU A 219 -24.85 4.79 17.71
C GLU A 219 -25.61 5.06 16.41
N ASP A 220 -26.62 5.96 16.43
CA ASP A 220 -27.38 6.31 15.23
C ASP A 220 -26.54 6.97 14.15
N HIS A 221 -25.58 7.82 14.52
CA HIS A 221 -24.63 8.38 13.57
C HIS A 221 -23.80 7.28 12.89
N ILE A 222 -23.34 6.31 13.66
CA ILE A 222 -22.52 5.20 13.18
C ILE A 222 -23.34 4.26 12.30
N LYS A 223 -24.54 3.88 12.73
CA LYS A 223 -25.45 3.03 11.95
C LYS A 223 -25.80 3.68 10.60
N LYS A 224 -26.00 5.00 10.59
CA LYS A 224 -26.26 5.72 9.34
C LYS A 224 -25.06 5.63 8.41
N VAL A 225 -23.86 5.94 8.91
CA VAL A 225 -22.63 5.90 8.08
C VAL A 225 -22.37 4.50 7.57
N LEU A 226 -22.53 3.46 8.41
CA LEU A 226 -22.35 2.08 8.01
C LEU A 226 -23.42 1.57 7.04
N GLY A 227 -24.63 2.15 7.08
CA GLY A 227 -25.72 1.83 6.17
C GLY A 227 -25.72 2.67 4.89
N GLU A 228 -24.78 3.57 4.69
CA GLU A 228 -24.66 4.32 3.42
C GLU A 228 -24.04 3.43 2.34
N ASP A 229 -24.80 3.08 1.33
CA ASP A 229 -24.34 2.27 0.18
C ASP A 229 -23.10 2.90 -0.50
N ASN A 230 -23.07 4.22 -0.60
CA ASN A 230 -21.93 4.95 -1.17
C ASN A 230 -20.63 4.75 -0.37
N LEU A 231 -20.69 4.71 0.97
CA LEU A 231 -19.49 4.48 1.78
C LEU A 231 -18.96 3.05 1.58
N GLN A 232 -19.86 2.07 1.58
CA GLN A 232 -19.48 0.67 1.34
C GLN A 232 -18.85 0.52 -0.04
N GLU A 233 -19.38 1.18 -1.05
CA GLU A 233 -18.82 1.17 -2.40
C GLU A 233 -17.47 1.91 -2.46
N GLU A 234 -17.31 3.07 -1.85
CA GLU A 234 -16.02 3.78 -1.79
C GLU A 234 -14.94 2.97 -1.07
N ILE A 235 -15.28 2.28 0.03
CA ILE A 235 -14.36 1.38 0.75
C ILE A 235 -13.98 0.20 -0.15
N ARG A 236 -14.96 -0.40 -0.82
CA ARG A 236 -14.76 -1.50 -1.78
C ARG A 236 -13.83 -1.09 -2.91
N GLN A 237 -14.08 0.05 -3.54
CA GLN A 237 -13.23 0.56 -4.62
C GLN A 237 -11.80 0.80 -4.16
N LYS A 238 -11.59 1.39 -2.98
CA LYS A 238 -10.23 1.56 -2.42
C LYS A 238 -9.54 0.21 -2.16
N PHE A 239 -10.27 -0.76 -1.67
CA PHE A 239 -9.74 -2.11 -1.48
C PHE A 239 -9.42 -2.78 -2.82
N PHE A 240 -10.30 -2.67 -3.81
CA PHE A 240 -10.08 -3.23 -5.15
C PHE A 240 -8.90 -2.58 -5.87
N ILE A 241 -8.69 -1.27 -5.72
CA ILE A 241 -7.48 -0.60 -6.24
C ILE A 241 -6.21 -1.28 -5.71
N THR A 242 -6.19 -1.68 -4.45
CA THR A 242 -5.06 -2.42 -3.86
C THR A 242 -4.87 -3.79 -4.53
N LEU A 243 -5.95 -4.44 -4.95
CA LEU A 243 -5.92 -5.73 -5.62
C LEU A 243 -5.65 -5.63 -7.14
N THR A 244 -5.86 -4.46 -7.74
CA THR A 244 -5.66 -4.23 -9.19
C THR A 244 -4.34 -3.53 -9.52
N VAL A 245 -3.43 -3.43 -8.56
CA VAL A 245 -2.09 -2.86 -8.78
C VAL A 245 -1.33 -3.73 -9.78
N GLY A 246 -0.94 -3.14 -10.93
CA GLY A 246 -0.25 -3.80 -12.03
C GLY A 246 -1.14 -4.04 -13.25
N SER A 247 -0.57 -4.64 -14.30
CA SER A 247 -1.28 -4.95 -15.56
C SER A 247 -2.22 -6.15 -15.44
N ASP A 248 -2.06 -6.97 -14.39
CA ASP A 248 -2.74 -8.24 -14.24
C ASP A 248 -3.76 -8.17 -13.12
N ASN A 249 -4.98 -8.62 -13.35
CA ASN A 249 -6.02 -8.68 -12.32
C ASN A 249 -5.91 -9.93 -11.42
N TYR A 250 -4.75 -10.56 -11.34
CA TYR A 250 -4.59 -11.85 -10.63
C TYR A 250 -5.01 -11.78 -9.17
N TYR A 251 -4.60 -10.76 -8.42
CA TYR A 251 -4.99 -10.65 -7.00
C TYR A 251 -6.49 -10.45 -6.84
N LEU A 252 -7.11 -9.64 -7.70
CA LEU A 252 -8.54 -9.43 -7.68
C LEU A 252 -9.30 -10.73 -7.97
N LEU A 253 -8.89 -11.45 -9.02
CA LEU A 253 -9.51 -12.73 -9.40
C LEU A 253 -9.33 -13.79 -8.32
N ILE A 254 -8.13 -13.94 -7.77
CA ILE A 254 -7.86 -14.87 -6.65
C ILE A 254 -8.69 -14.50 -5.43
N ALA A 255 -8.81 -13.20 -5.10
CA ALA A 255 -9.64 -12.74 -3.99
C ALA A 255 -11.13 -13.03 -4.23
N MET A 256 -11.65 -12.79 -5.43
CA MET A 256 -13.03 -13.09 -5.81
C MET A 256 -13.33 -14.58 -5.72
N ILE A 257 -12.46 -15.43 -6.26
CA ILE A 257 -12.59 -16.89 -6.20
C ILE A 257 -12.55 -17.36 -4.75
N THR A 258 -11.58 -16.86 -3.97
CA THR A 258 -11.46 -17.19 -2.54
C THR A 258 -12.73 -16.80 -1.77
N ALA A 259 -13.29 -15.61 -2.03
CA ALA A 259 -14.52 -15.16 -1.40
C ALA A 259 -15.72 -16.00 -1.81
N TYR A 260 -15.81 -16.39 -3.08
CA TYR A 260 -16.89 -17.21 -3.60
C TYR A 260 -16.88 -18.61 -2.96
N LEU A 261 -15.72 -19.26 -2.91
CA LEU A 261 -15.56 -20.57 -2.31
C LEU A 261 -15.90 -20.54 -0.81
N TYR A 262 -15.44 -19.54 -0.08
CA TYR A 262 -15.78 -19.35 1.33
C TYR A 262 -17.29 -19.17 1.57
N LYS A 263 -18.02 -18.48 0.65
CA LYS A 263 -19.46 -18.30 0.76
C LYS A 263 -20.25 -19.58 0.46
N ASN A 264 -19.67 -20.51 -0.29
CA ASN A 264 -20.28 -21.81 -0.54
C ASN A 264 -20.11 -22.78 0.65
N ASP A 265 -18.97 -22.68 1.34
CA ASP A 265 -18.66 -23.51 2.52
C ASP A 265 -18.02 -22.61 3.58
N GLU A 266 -18.84 -22.13 4.52
CA GLU A 266 -18.40 -21.23 5.58
C GLU A 266 -17.30 -21.88 6.44
N GLY A 267 -16.14 -21.21 6.47
CA GLY A 267 -14.97 -21.67 7.23
C GLY A 267 -13.94 -22.44 6.45
N ILE A 268 -14.16 -22.67 5.14
CA ILE A 268 -13.16 -23.31 4.29
C ILE A 268 -11.91 -22.44 4.17
N CYS A 269 -10.75 -23.09 4.20
CA CYS A 269 -9.50 -22.46 3.78
C CYS A 269 -9.23 -22.86 2.33
N VAL A 270 -8.95 -21.89 1.49
CA VAL A 270 -8.79 -22.09 0.05
C VAL A 270 -7.33 -22.35 -0.28
N THR A 271 -7.06 -23.42 -1.00
CA THR A 271 -5.72 -23.74 -1.47
C THR A 271 -5.47 -23.22 -2.90
N PRO A 272 -4.21 -23.10 -3.35
CA PRO A 272 -3.91 -22.77 -4.75
C PRO A 272 -4.58 -23.72 -5.75
N ASN A 273 -4.73 -24.99 -5.40
CA ASN A 273 -5.40 -25.98 -6.23
C ASN A 273 -6.91 -25.75 -6.33
N ASP A 274 -7.56 -25.31 -5.24
CA ASP A 274 -8.98 -24.98 -5.26
C ASP A 274 -9.24 -23.78 -6.18
N VAL A 275 -8.36 -22.75 -6.12
CA VAL A 275 -8.43 -21.58 -7.02
C VAL A 275 -8.30 -22.02 -8.48
N LEU A 276 -7.33 -22.88 -8.79
CA LEU A 276 -7.12 -23.38 -10.16
C LEU A 276 -8.24 -24.27 -10.66
N THR A 277 -8.77 -25.14 -9.80
CA THR A 277 -9.90 -26.01 -10.15
C THR A 277 -11.11 -25.15 -10.46
N PHE A 278 -11.43 -24.21 -9.59
CA PHE A 278 -12.53 -23.27 -9.85
C PHE A 278 -12.33 -22.49 -11.15
N ALA A 279 -11.13 -21.94 -11.37
CA ALA A 279 -10.84 -21.16 -12.57
C ALA A 279 -10.96 -21.98 -13.86
N LYS A 280 -10.64 -23.27 -13.83
CA LYS A 280 -10.81 -24.19 -14.97
C LYS A 280 -12.29 -24.55 -15.17
N ASP A 281 -13.03 -24.82 -14.10
CA ASP A 281 -14.44 -25.20 -14.15
C ASP A 281 -15.32 -24.03 -14.66
N PHE A 282 -14.90 -22.79 -14.38
CA PHE A 282 -15.60 -21.56 -14.79
C PHE A 282 -14.91 -20.81 -15.94
N GLU A 283 -13.93 -21.44 -16.61
CA GLU A 283 -13.24 -20.89 -17.79
C GLU A 283 -12.63 -19.49 -17.59
N ILE A 284 -12.14 -19.18 -16.38
CA ILE A 284 -11.44 -17.94 -16.09
C ILE A 284 -10.02 -18.04 -16.62
N LYS A 285 -9.84 -17.68 -17.91
CA LYS A 285 -8.63 -17.95 -18.70
C LYS A 285 -7.34 -17.46 -18.04
N ASP A 286 -7.37 -16.27 -17.47
CA ASP A 286 -6.17 -15.64 -16.86
C ASP A 286 -5.60 -16.46 -15.70
N ILE A 287 -6.46 -17.04 -14.86
CA ILE A 287 -6.04 -17.87 -13.73
C ILE A 287 -5.84 -19.32 -14.15
N ALA A 288 -6.72 -19.85 -15.00
CA ALA A 288 -6.67 -21.25 -15.45
C ALA A 288 -5.38 -21.59 -16.21
N ALA A 289 -4.74 -20.60 -16.85
CA ALA A 289 -3.47 -20.73 -17.57
C ALA A 289 -2.23 -20.76 -16.65
N LEU A 290 -2.38 -20.40 -15.35
CA LEU A 290 -1.27 -20.35 -14.42
C LEU A 290 -0.89 -21.75 -13.92
N SER A 291 0.39 -21.92 -13.51
CA SER A 291 0.81 -23.10 -12.77
C SER A 291 0.39 -23.04 -11.29
N PRO A 292 0.25 -24.19 -10.60
CA PRO A 292 -0.04 -24.22 -9.18
C PRO A 292 0.98 -23.44 -8.34
N GLU A 293 2.25 -23.49 -8.71
CA GLU A 293 3.34 -22.76 -8.05
C GLU A 293 3.17 -21.25 -8.21
N LYS A 294 2.73 -20.80 -9.39
CA LYS A 294 2.47 -19.37 -9.65
C LYS A 294 1.28 -18.86 -8.83
N VAL A 295 0.19 -19.62 -8.75
CA VAL A 295 -0.95 -19.25 -7.91
C VAL A 295 -0.56 -19.24 -6.43
N ALA A 296 0.23 -20.23 -5.98
CA ALA A 296 0.74 -20.26 -4.62
C ALA A 296 1.61 -19.02 -4.30
N ALA A 297 2.50 -18.63 -5.21
CA ALA A 297 3.31 -17.43 -5.06
C ALA A 297 2.45 -16.15 -4.97
N LEU A 298 1.42 -16.03 -5.81
CA LEU A 298 0.49 -14.90 -5.77
C LEU A 298 -0.32 -14.84 -4.46
N MET A 299 -0.77 -15.98 -3.95
CA MET A 299 -1.48 -16.05 -2.65
C MET A 299 -0.54 -15.72 -1.49
N GLU A 300 0.75 -16.08 -1.58
CA GLU A 300 1.75 -15.71 -0.59
C GLU A 300 2.05 -14.20 -0.63
N GLU A 301 2.19 -13.60 -1.82
CA GLU A 301 2.28 -12.14 -1.98
C GLU A 301 1.05 -11.44 -1.35
N MET A 302 -0.18 -11.97 -1.57
CA MET A 302 -1.40 -11.45 -0.93
C MET A 302 -1.38 -11.60 0.60
N ARG A 303 -0.74 -12.64 1.13
CA ARG A 303 -0.52 -12.81 2.57
C ARG A 303 0.41 -11.72 3.12
N GLU A 304 1.48 -11.42 2.43
CA GLU A 304 2.41 -10.37 2.81
C GLU A 304 1.77 -8.98 2.74
N LEU A 305 0.89 -8.76 1.75
CA LEU A 305 0.04 -7.57 1.67
C LEU A 305 -1.07 -7.52 2.72
N ASN A 306 -1.14 -8.51 3.62
CA ASN A 306 -2.14 -8.62 4.67
C ASN A 306 -3.60 -8.73 4.16
N VAL A 307 -3.80 -9.17 2.93
CA VAL A 307 -5.12 -9.49 2.35
C VAL A 307 -5.56 -10.88 2.78
N LEU A 308 -4.67 -11.85 2.64
CA LEU A 308 -4.88 -13.24 3.05
C LEU A 308 -4.03 -13.57 4.28
N GLN A 309 -4.43 -14.60 5.00
CA GLN A 309 -3.63 -15.23 6.04
C GLN A 309 -3.59 -16.74 5.83
N HIS A 310 -2.46 -17.35 6.13
CA HIS A 310 -2.30 -18.79 6.08
C HIS A 310 -2.84 -19.44 7.36
N ASN A 311 -3.60 -20.49 7.25
CA ASN A 311 -4.17 -21.23 8.37
C ASN A 311 -3.56 -22.64 8.48
N GLY A 312 -2.27 -22.69 8.81
CA GLY A 312 -1.54 -23.95 8.94
C GLY A 312 -1.58 -24.80 7.68
N GLU A 313 -1.89 -26.08 7.80
CA GLU A 313 -1.97 -27.02 6.66
C GLU A 313 -3.23 -26.86 5.80
N TYR A 314 -4.18 -26.00 6.21
CA TYR A 314 -5.51 -25.93 5.60
C TYR A 314 -5.63 -24.93 4.44
N GLY A 315 -4.61 -24.12 4.16
CA GLY A 315 -4.63 -23.13 3.07
C GLY A 315 -4.82 -21.70 3.55
N TYR A 316 -5.42 -20.85 2.70
CA TYR A 316 -5.55 -19.41 2.90
C TYR A 316 -6.99 -18.99 3.17
N ARG A 317 -7.15 -17.92 3.94
CA ARG A 317 -8.41 -17.21 4.13
C ARG A 317 -8.16 -15.72 4.22
N PHE A 318 -9.20 -14.90 4.14
CA PHE A 318 -9.03 -13.47 4.38
C PHE A 318 -8.52 -13.18 5.78
N THR A 319 -7.58 -12.24 5.89
CA THR A 319 -7.02 -11.80 7.17
C THR A 319 -8.10 -11.21 8.08
N HIS A 320 -9.03 -10.46 7.48
CA HIS A 320 -10.12 -9.81 8.19
C HIS A 320 -11.47 -10.16 7.54
N PHE A 321 -12.47 -10.39 8.38
CA PHE A 321 -13.83 -10.68 7.92
C PHE A 321 -14.43 -9.54 7.08
N SER A 322 -14.05 -8.29 7.36
CA SER A 322 -14.48 -7.15 6.58
C SER A 322 -13.94 -7.16 5.14
N PHE A 323 -12.75 -7.67 4.87
CA PHE A 323 -12.29 -7.90 3.49
C PHE A 323 -13.20 -8.86 2.74
N PHE A 324 -13.58 -9.93 3.41
CA PHE A 324 -14.55 -10.87 2.87
C PHE A 324 -15.92 -10.21 2.60
N GLN A 325 -16.41 -9.36 3.50
CA GLN A 325 -17.65 -8.60 3.28
C GLN A 325 -17.53 -7.62 2.11
N MET A 326 -16.39 -6.95 1.96
CA MET A 326 -16.12 -6.01 0.86
C MET A 326 -16.13 -6.69 -0.50
N MET A 327 -15.85 -8.00 -0.58
CA MET A 327 -15.95 -8.76 -1.83
C MET A 327 -17.39 -8.85 -2.36
N GLY A 328 -18.39 -8.45 -1.57
CA GLY A 328 -19.78 -8.39 -1.98
C GLY A 328 -20.58 -9.67 -1.72
N THR A 329 -21.78 -9.76 -2.27
CA THR A 329 -22.63 -10.94 -2.14
C THR A 329 -22.18 -12.04 -3.13
N LYS A 330 -22.69 -13.28 -2.94
CA LYS A 330 -22.40 -14.37 -3.88
C LYS A 330 -22.85 -14.02 -5.31
N ALA A 331 -24.04 -13.48 -5.45
CA ALA A 331 -24.57 -13.06 -6.76
C ALA A 331 -23.72 -11.96 -7.42
N TYR A 332 -23.22 -11.03 -6.62
CA TYR A 332 -22.29 -10.01 -7.12
C TYR A 332 -20.98 -10.65 -7.61
N LEU A 333 -20.41 -11.58 -6.85
CA LEU A 333 -19.18 -12.28 -7.24
C LEU A 333 -19.36 -13.09 -8.52
N GLU A 334 -20.52 -13.77 -8.68
CA GLU A 334 -20.86 -14.49 -9.91
C GLU A 334 -20.88 -13.54 -11.12
N GLN A 335 -21.59 -12.42 -11.01
CA GLN A 335 -21.65 -11.41 -12.06
C GLN A 335 -20.28 -10.79 -12.40
N GLU A 336 -19.43 -10.56 -11.40
CA GLU A 336 -18.10 -10.00 -11.63
C GLU A 336 -17.17 -11.03 -12.28
N LEU A 337 -17.19 -12.29 -11.82
CA LEU A 337 -16.38 -13.37 -12.37
C LEU A 337 -16.80 -13.72 -13.82
N GLU A 338 -18.08 -13.63 -14.15
CA GLU A 338 -18.59 -13.81 -15.52
C GLU A 338 -17.89 -12.89 -16.54
N LYS A 339 -17.47 -11.70 -16.15
CA LYS A 339 -16.73 -10.77 -17.03
C LYS A 339 -15.36 -11.28 -17.45
N TYR A 340 -14.80 -12.24 -16.73
CA TYR A 340 -13.48 -12.85 -16.96
C TYR A 340 -13.58 -14.29 -17.49
N MET A 341 -14.80 -14.80 -17.63
CA MET A 341 -15.04 -16.07 -18.34
C MET A 341 -14.79 -15.88 -19.82
N GLY A 342 -14.13 -16.82 -20.45
CA GLY A 342 -13.97 -16.78 -21.90
C GLY A 342 -15.32 -16.75 -22.60
N ASP A 343 -15.43 -15.99 -23.69
CA ASP A 343 -16.56 -16.17 -24.57
C ASP A 343 -16.65 -17.66 -24.92
N SER A 344 -17.73 -18.30 -24.51
CA SER A 344 -18.06 -19.62 -25.03
C SER A 344 -18.26 -19.41 -26.55
N ASP A 345 -17.25 -19.80 -27.33
CA ASP A 345 -17.34 -19.84 -28.78
C ASP A 345 -18.60 -20.62 -29.14
N GLU A 346 -19.64 -19.90 -29.66
CA GLU A 346 -20.73 -20.47 -30.41
C GLU A 346 -20.22 -21.05 -31.74
#